data_e399d689fc4a122ecf14ddd1b891e63b
#
_entry.id   e399d689fc4a122ecf14ddd1b891e63b
#
_cell.length_a   1.000
_cell.length_b   1.000
_cell.length_c   1.000
_cell.angle_alpha   90.00
_cell.angle_beta   90.00
_cell.angle_gamma   90.00
#
_symmetry.space_group_name_H-M   'P 1'
#
loop_
_entity.id
_entity.type
_entity.pdbx_description
1 polymer ?
#
loop_
_entity_poly.entity_id
_entity_poly.type
_entity_poly.pdbx_seq_one_letter_code
_entity_poly.pdbx_strand_id
1 'polypeptide(L)'
;MPKYGTSFKALWLEKDIYRSWLQKSSVSDTKAFCRHCKKQIDILCMGEAALKSHMKSDKHKRESGKSDGCLMIAPIFAKKATTVTATVTCPTAMPPTPQVQAAQVIDPSQNIPTTSTSTQAQSSIKSHVTTEETNNAEILWALKVVCSHYSYNSCHDIADHFARMFPDSNIAKKMSCGKDKISYLVSFGLGPYFQDLLKDKLKTVNDGFVLLFDESLNRELNKKQMDMHVRYWDTDKVVTRYYGSAFLGHATAQDMHQKLCENFHFDGKSVVQISMDGPNVNWALFKLLSEDLQKASEKKFVDIGSCGLHTMHNAFRAGLASTGWELGHFFSSLSWLFKDTPARREDFTSLTGSSDFPLEHCQHRWVENVEVAERALKVWPHVKKFIQSLITAKKAINTVF
;
A
#
# COMPACT_ATOMS: atom_id res chain seq x y z
N MET A 1 -9.16 -38.42 21.70
CA MET A 1 -7.75 -38.12 21.49
C MET A 1 -7.23 -39.06 20.41
N PRO A 2 -6.62 -38.58 19.32
CA PRO A 2 -6.08 -39.47 18.27
C PRO A 2 -4.89 -40.25 18.84
N LYS A 3 -4.94 -41.60 18.74
CA LYS A 3 -3.99 -42.55 19.31
C LYS A 3 -2.59 -42.57 18.61
N TYR A 4 -2.33 -41.75 17.59
CA TYR A 4 -1.07 -41.74 16.83
C TYR A 4 -0.68 -40.32 16.46
N GLY A 5 0.01 -39.63 17.36
CA GLY A 5 0.64 -38.35 17.06
C GLY A 5 2.12 -38.53 16.69
N THR A 6 2.61 -37.82 15.67
CA THR A 6 4.02 -37.86 15.28
C THR A 6 4.81 -36.84 16.11
N SER A 7 5.87 -37.30 16.80
CA SER A 7 6.85 -36.45 17.46
C SER A 7 8.05 -36.14 16.54
N PHE A 8 8.82 -35.10 16.89
CA PHE A 8 9.99 -34.69 16.17
C PHE A 8 11.07 -35.80 16.17
N LYS A 9 11.56 -36.18 14.99
CA LYS A 9 12.59 -37.21 14.83
C LYS A 9 13.96 -36.57 14.57
N ALA A 10 14.98 -36.89 15.38
CA ALA A 10 16.33 -36.38 15.22
C ALA A 10 16.94 -36.71 13.85
N LEU A 11 16.61 -37.86 13.28
CA LEU A 11 16.98 -38.27 11.92
C LEU A 11 16.63 -37.29 10.80
N TRP A 12 15.63 -36.38 11.03
CA TRP A 12 15.33 -35.34 10.05
C TRP A 12 16.42 -34.29 9.95
N LEU A 13 17.19 -34.05 11.02
CA LEU A 13 18.30 -33.08 11.02
C LEU A 13 19.49 -33.56 10.22
N GLU A 14 19.61 -34.89 9.99
CA GLU A 14 20.67 -35.51 9.23
C GLU A 14 20.41 -35.44 7.73
N LYS A 15 19.17 -35.19 7.30
CA LYS A 15 18.81 -35.07 5.89
C LYS A 15 19.27 -33.73 5.35
N ASP A 16 20.03 -33.71 4.26
CA ASP A 16 20.56 -32.50 3.62
C ASP A 16 19.48 -31.49 3.29
N ILE A 17 18.27 -31.94 2.88
CA ILE A 17 17.12 -31.06 2.55
C ILE A 17 16.56 -30.29 3.74
N TYR A 18 16.87 -30.68 4.96
CA TYR A 18 16.37 -30.02 6.18
C TYR A 18 17.49 -29.38 7.00
N ARG A 19 18.72 -29.78 6.81
CA ARG A 19 19.89 -29.43 7.62
C ARG A 19 20.09 -27.92 7.77
N SER A 20 19.85 -27.14 6.71
CA SER A 20 20.08 -25.70 6.70
C SER A 20 19.02 -24.89 7.46
N TRP A 21 17.78 -25.39 7.56
CA TRP A 21 16.67 -24.61 8.03
C TRP A 21 15.84 -25.23 9.16
N LEU A 22 15.89 -26.54 9.36
CA LEU A 22 15.09 -27.24 10.36
C LEU A 22 15.78 -27.22 11.73
N GLN A 23 14.99 -27.04 12.77
CA GLN A 23 15.42 -27.16 14.17
C GLN A 23 14.31 -27.79 15.00
N LYS A 24 14.69 -28.52 16.06
CA LYS A 24 13.74 -29.00 17.07
C LYS A 24 13.08 -27.81 17.76
N SER A 25 11.78 -27.86 17.94
CA SER A 25 11.05 -26.83 18.68
C SER A 25 11.37 -26.92 20.19
N SER A 26 11.54 -25.77 20.82
CA SER A 26 11.65 -25.67 22.29
C SER A 26 10.29 -25.68 22.99
N VAL A 27 9.19 -25.59 22.21
CA VAL A 27 7.82 -25.45 22.78
C VAL A 27 7.12 -26.79 22.96
N SER A 28 7.32 -27.73 22.03
CA SER A 28 6.68 -29.07 22.06
C SER A 28 7.38 -30.03 21.11
N ASP A 29 7.40 -31.31 21.49
CA ASP A 29 7.92 -32.39 20.63
C ASP A 29 7.04 -32.68 19.40
N THR A 30 5.80 -32.17 19.37
CA THR A 30 4.89 -32.24 18.21
C THR A 30 5.04 -31.08 17.24
N LYS A 31 6.04 -30.22 17.48
CA LYS A 31 6.35 -29.07 16.62
C LYS A 31 7.80 -29.06 16.20
N ALA A 32 8.06 -28.58 14.98
CA ALA A 32 9.38 -28.27 14.46
C ALA A 32 9.52 -26.76 14.28
N PHE A 33 10.74 -26.25 14.27
CA PHE A 33 11.02 -24.83 14.06
C PHE A 33 11.78 -24.60 12.76
N CYS A 34 11.34 -23.66 11.95
CA CYS A 34 12.02 -23.22 10.74
C CYS A 34 12.87 -21.97 11.03
N ARG A 35 14.21 -22.09 10.88
CA ARG A 35 15.16 -20.96 11.08
C ARG A 35 14.98 -19.84 10.06
N HIS A 36 14.68 -20.18 8.81
CA HIS A 36 14.48 -19.19 7.73
C HIS A 36 13.21 -18.40 7.94
N CYS A 37 12.08 -19.07 8.16
CA CYS A 37 10.77 -18.43 8.33
C CYS A 37 10.50 -17.93 9.76
N LYS A 38 11.36 -18.31 10.73
CA LYS A 38 11.16 -18.07 12.19
C LYS A 38 9.77 -18.50 12.68
N LYS A 39 9.29 -19.65 12.19
CA LYS A 39 7.94 -20.15 12.44
C LYS A 39 7.95 -21.58 13.00
N GLN A 40 7.00 -21.85 13.92
CA GLN A 40 6.69 -23.20 14.37
C GLN A 40 5.84 -23.94 13.32
N ILE A 41 6.17 -25.20 13.08
CA ILE A 41 5.48 -26.10 12.13
C ILE A 41 4.87 -27.22 12.95
N ASP A 42 3.56 -27.39 12.90
CA ASP A 42 2.88 -28.50 13.56
C ASP A 42 3.11 -29.78 12.74
N ILE A 43 3.65 -30.79 13.40
CA ILE A 43 3.97 -32.10 12.82
C ILE A 43 3.12 -33.23 13.40
N LEU A 44 2.20 -32.92 14.33
CA LEU A 44 1.40 -33.90 15.05
C LEU A 44 0.65 -34.87 14.13
N CYS A 45 -0.07 -34.31 13.14
CA CYS A 45 -0.92 -35.10 12.25
C CYS A 45 -0.22 -35.57 10.96
N MET A 46 0.72 -34.77 10.42
CA MET A 46 1.31 -35.00 9.09
C MET A 46 2.78 -35.43 9.13
N GLY A 47 3.43 -35.38 10.29
CA GLY A 47 4.84 -35.77 10.43
C GLY A 47 5.75 -35.05 9.46
N GLU A 48 6.60 -35.82 8.76
CA GLU A 48 7.54 -35.30 7.75
C GLU A 48 6.84 -34.62 6.55
N ALA A 49 5.61 -35.02 6.24
CA ALA A 49 4.86 -34.39 5.15
C ALA A 49 4.56 -32.90 5.43
N ALA A 50 4.39 -32.51 6.70
CA ALA A 50 4.25 -31.11 7.10
C ALA A 50 5.54 -30.30 6.80
N LEU A 51 6.72 -30.90 7.03
CA LEU A 51 8.01 -30.29 6.70
C LEU A 51 8.19 -30.10 5.18
N LYS A 52 7.84 -31.13 4.40
CA LYS A 52 7.88 -31.07 2.93
C LYS A 52 6.91 -30.03 2.37
N SER A 53 5.70 -29.92 2.93
CA SER A 53 4.73 -28.91 2.56
C SER A 53 5.23 -27.51 2.90
N HIS A 54 5.78 -27.30 4.10
CA HIS A 54 6.36 -26.02 4.49
C HIS A 54 7.50 -25.58 3.56
N MET A 55 8.40 -26.48 3.20
CA MET A 55 9.52 -26.21 2.28
C MET A 55 9.06 -25.74 0.90
N LYS A 56 7.91 -26.23 0.42
CA LYS A 56 7.31 -25.83 -0.86
C LYS A 56 6.61 -24.46 -0.81
N SER A 57 6.33 -23.92 0.37
CA SER A 57 5.61 -22.66 0.52
C SER A 57 6.41 -21.46 0.00
N ASP A 58 5.73 -20.48 -0.60
CA ASP A 58 6.36 -19.28 -1.15
C ASP A 58 7.09 -18.46 -0.11
N LYS A 59 6.60 -18.47 1.14
CA LYS A 59 7.26 -17.81 2.26
C LYS A 59 8.61 -18.47 2.56
N HIS A 60 8.66 -19.81 2.61
CA HIS A 60 9.93 -20.52 2.86
C HIS A 60 10.92 -20.31 1.73
N LYS A 61 10.49 -20.39 0.48
CA LYS A 61 11.33 -20.16 -0.70
C LYS A 61 11.93 -18.75 -0.73
N ARG A 62 11.14 -17.72 -0.36
CA ARG A 62 11.63 -16.34 -0.26
C ARG A 62 12.64 -16.13 0.86
N GLU A 63 12.38 -16.72 2.02
CA GLU A 63 13.27 -16.56 3.19
C GLU A 63 14.53 -17.42 3.09
N SER A 64 14.49 -18.59 2.43
CA SER A 64 15.69 -19.43 2.17
C SER A 64 16.61 -18.81 1.13
N GLY A 65 16.09 -18.13 0.11
CA GLY A 65 16.91 -17.42 -0.89
C GLY A 65 17.66 -16.19 -0.36
N LYS A 66 17.32 -15.71 0.85
CA LYS A 66 18.02 -14.60 1.51
C LYS A 66 19.30 -15.05 2.25
N SER A 67 19.48 -16.34 2.50
CA SER A 67 20.62 -16.86 3.28
C SER A 67 21.84 -17.23 2.45
N ASP A 68 21.70 -17.40 1.13
CA ASP A 68 22.82 -17.68 0.24
C ASP A 68 23.03 -16.48 -0.69
N GLY A 69 24.02 -15.66 -0.35
CA GLY A 69 24.45 -14.49 -1.15
C GLY A 69 25.08 -14.91 -2.48
N CYS A 70 24.25 -15.34 -3.42
CA CYS A 70 24.64 -15.47 -4.82
C CYS A 70 23.51 -14.98 -5.70
N LEU A 71 23.68 -13.77 -6.24
CA LEU A 71 22.83 -13.14 -7.25
C LEU A 71 22.96 -13.91 -8.57
N MET A 72 22.07 -14.87 -8.80
CA MET A 72 21.77 -15.31 -10.16
C MET A 72 20.62 -14.49 -10.67
N ILE A 73 20.95 -13.50 -11.49
CA ILE A 73 19.99 -12.75 -12.30
C ILE A 73 19.49 -13.71 -13.39
N ALA A 74 18.37 -14.35 -13.16
CA ALA A 74 17.64 -15.03 -14.23
C ALA A 74 16.77 -13.99 -14.96
N PRO A 75 16.66 -14.01 -16.30
CA PRO A 75 16.00 -12.96 -17.08
C PRO A 75 14.48 -13.05 -16.95
N ILE A 76 13.90 -12.09 -16.23
CA ILE A 76 12.44 -11.86 -16.22
C ILE A 76 12.10 -10.90 -17.37
N PHE A 77 12.36 -11.32 -18.60
CA PHE A 77 11.78 -10.65 -19.78
C PHE A 77 11.43 -11.70 -20.83
N ALA A 78 10.29 -12.37 -20.62
CA ALA A 78 9.55 -13.03 -21.68
C ALA A 78 8.08 -13.16 -21.25
N LYS A 79 7.32 -12.08 -21.24
CA LYS A 79 5.87 -12.16 -21.46
C LYS A 79 5.48 -11.11 -22.49
N LYS A 80 4.93 -11.65 -23.58
CA LYS A 80 4.39 -10.95 -24.74
C LYS A 80 3.55 -9.74 -24.34
N ALA A 81 3.90 -8.61 -24.92
CA ALA A 81 3.05 -7.43 -24.98
C ALA A 81 1.77 -7.77 -25.75
N THR A 82 0.64 -7.76 -25.06
CA THR A 82 -0.67 -7.61 -25.70
C THR A 82 -0.98 -6.13 -25.66
N THR A 83 -0.87 -5.51 -26.81
CA THR A 83 -1.16 -4.11 -27.07
C THR A 83 -2.64 -3.86 -26.80
N VAL A 84 -2.96 -3.21 -25.70
CA VAL A 84 -4.24 -2.51 -25.54
C VAL A 84 -3.97 -1.05 -25.74
N THR A 85 -4.38 -0.53 -26.89
CA THR A 85 -4.31 0.89 -27.24
C THR A 85 -5.38 1.62 -26.44
N ALA A 86 -5.03 2.12 -25.26
CA ALA A 86 -5.79 3.15 -24.60
C ALA A 86 -5.15 4.50 -24.97
N THR A 87 -5.82 5.25 -25.81
CA THR A 87 -5.49 6.64 -26.15
C THR A 87 -5.74 7.50 -24.92
N VAL A 88 -4.71 7.67 -24.11
CA VAL A 88 -4.67 8.74 -23.12
C VAL A 88 -4.06 9.94 -23.78
N THR A 89 -4.90 10.91 -24.14
CA THR A 89 -4.46 12.26 -24.52
C THR A 89 -3.82 12.93 -23.32
N CYS A 90 -2.50 13.05 -23.37
CA CYS A 90 -1.70 13.84 -22.44
C CYS A 90 -1.86 15.33 -22.82
N PRO A 91 -2.29 16.23 -21.93
CA PRO A 91 -2.19 17.66 -22.21
C PRO A 91 -0.74 18.09 -22.00
N THR A 92 -0.08 18.36 -23.08
CA THR A 92 1.21 19.07 -23.13
C THR A 92 0.96 20.53 -22.80
N ALA A 93 1.51 21.03 -21.70
CA ALA A 93 2.12 22.36 -21.57
C ALA A 93 2.50 22.61 -20.11
N MET A 94 3.78 22.55 -19.80
CA MET A 94 4.34 23.21 -18.63
C MET A 94 4.37 24.72 -18.89
N PRO A 95 3.98 25.55 -17.93
CA PRO A 95 4.19 26.99 -18.03
C PRO A 95 5.69 27.33 -17.93
N PRO A 96 6.15 28.41 -18.58
CA PRO A 96 7.56 28.77 -18.59
C PRO A 96 8.03 29.24 -17.21
N THR A 97 9.22 28.82 -16.87
CA THR A 97 10.00 29.26 -15.71
C THR A 97 10.19 30.79 -15.75
N PRO A 98 10.06 31.50 -14.62
CA PRO A 98 10.39 32.93 -14.60
C PRO A 98 11.87 33.15 -14.90
N GLN A 99 12.15 33.96 -15.88
CA GLN A 99 13.50 34.43 -16.19
C GLN A 99 14.04 35.27 -15.05
N VAL A 100 15.11 34.79 -14.41
CA VAL A 100 15.94 35.63 -13.52
C VAL A 100 16.71 36.58 -14.40
N GLN A 101 16.47 37.88 -14.20
CA GLN A 101 17.20 38.95 -14.87
C GLN A 101 18.70 38.86 -14.60
N ALA A 102 19.48 38.89 -15.64
CA ALA A 102 20.94 38.93 -15.61
C ALA A 102 21.43 40.19 -14.89
N ALA A 103 22.14 40.00 -13.80
CA ALA A 103 22.91 41.06 -13.17
C ALA A 103 24.15 41.38 -14.02
N GLN A 104 24.39 42.65 -14.20
CA GLN A 104 25.43 43.25 -15.06
C GLN A 104 26.82 42.77 -14.68
N VAL A 105 27.59 42.48 -15.72
CA VAL A 105 29.03 42.20 -15.66
C VAL A 105 29.76 43.50 -15.28
N ILE A 106 30.48 43.51 -14.19
CA ILE A 106 31.47 44.54 -13.81
C ILE A 106 32.84 44.02 -14.18
N ASP A 107 33.55 44.74 -15.00
CA ASP A 107 34.91 44.51 -15.49
C ASP A 107 35.92 44.62 -14.33
N PRO A 108 36.79 43.64 -14.05
CA PRO A 108 37.80 43.73 -13.02
C PRO A 108 39.18 44.08 -13.61
N SER A 109 39.42 45.36 -13.82
CA SER A 109 40.77 45.86 -14.03
C SER A 109 41.12 46.90 -13.00
N GLN A 110 41.48 46.47 -11.77
CA GLN A 110 42.32 47.29 -10.88
C GLN A 110 43.07 46.39 -9.89
N ASN A 111 44.39 46.55 -9.91
CA ASN A 111 45.38 45.89 -9.07
C ASN A 111 45.22 46.18 -7.57
N ILE A 112 45.29 45.15 -6.72
CA ILE A 112 45.61 45.27 -5.28
C ILE A 112 46.52 44.10 -4.87
N PRO A 113 47.45 44.30 -3.92
CA PRO A 113 48.66 43.50 -3.78
C PRO A 113 48.47 42.20 -3.02
N THR A 114 49.25 41.21 -3.40
CA THR A 114 49.38 39.85 -2.87
C THR A 114 49.79 39.86 -1.36
N THR A 115 48.90 39.35 -0.52
CA THR A 115 49.28 38.86 0.79
C THR A 115 48.81 37.41 0.92
N SER A 116 49.77 36.54 1.11
CA SER A 116 49.68 35.08 1.23
C SER A 116 48.96 34.64 2.52
N THR A 117 47.61 34.50 2.52
CA THR A 117 46.89 33.84 3.64
C THR A 117 45.50 33.31 3.21
N SER A 118 45.39 32.74 2.00
CA SER A 118 44.07 32.32 1.49
C SER A 118 43.87 30.81 1.27
N THR A 119 44.84 29.96 1.60
CA THR A 119 44.76 28.53 1.22
C THR A 119 43.91 27.68 2.17
N GLN A 120 43.79 28.09 3.44
CA GLN A 120 42.97 27.32 4.40
C GLN A 120 41.47 27.65 4.35
N ALA A 121 41.13 28.93 4.05
CA ALA A 121 39.74 29.34 3.97
C ALA A 121 39.03 28.77 2.70
N GLN A 122 39.75 28.65 1.57
CA GLN A 122 39.21 28.07 0.34
C GLN A 122 38.95 26.56 0.46
N SER A 123 39.77 25.83 1.24
CA SER A 123 39.55 24.39 1.45
C SER A 123 38.35 24.14 2.37
N SER A 124 38.10 24.97 3.37
CA SER A 124 36.93 24.84 4.25
C SER A 124 35.61 25.21 3.54
N ILE A 125 35.64 26.24 2.70
CA ILE A 125 34.45 26.62 1.89
C ILE A 125 34.09 25.51 0.87
N LYS A 126 35.10 24.98 0.18
CA LYS A 126 34.87 23.87 -0.76
C LYS A 126 34.36 22.57 -0.07
N SER A 127 34.84 22.28 1.13
CA SER A 127 34.35 21.11 1.89
C SER A 127 32.93 21.33 2.41
N HIS A 128 32.54 22.53 2.76
CA HIS A 128 31.21 22.87 3.24
C HIS A 128 30.18 22.79 2.10
N VAL A 129 30.46 23.39 0.93
CA VAL A 129 29.63 23.30 -0.28
C VAL A 129 29.44 21.84 -0.70
N THR A 130 30.51 21.03 -0.69
CA THR A 130 30.40 19.60 -1.03
C THR A 130 29.52 18.81 -0.07
N THR A 131 29.44 19.21 1.20
CA THR A 131 28.56 18.57 2.19
C THR A 131 27.10 18.93 1.94
N GLU A 132 26.82 20.17 1.63
CA GLU A 132 25.46 20.64 1.28
C GLU A 132 24.95 19.96 -0.01
N GLU A 133 25.77 19.89 -1.03
CA GLU A 133 25.42 19.19 -2.28
C GLU A 133 25.13 17.69 -2.04
N THR A 134 25.91 17.03 -1.19
CA THR A 134 25.68 15.64 -0.80
C THR A 134 24.35 15.48 -0.05
N ASN A 135 24.08 16.37 0.91
CA ASN A 135 22.79 16.35 1.65
C ASN A 135 21.61 16.59 0.72
N ASN A 136 21.72 17.51 -0.23
CA ASN A 136 20.70 17.76 -1.24
C ASN A 136 20.45 16.52 -2.11
N ALA A 137 21.50 15.82 -2.54
CA ALA A 137 21.37 14.58 -3.30
C ALA A 137 20.65 13.48 -2.51
N GLU A 138 20.96 13.33 -1.22
CA GLU A 138 20.32 12.37 -0.34
C GLU A 138 18.84 12.70 -0.10
N ILE A 139 18.49 13.97 0.08
CA ILE A 139 17.10 14.43 0.20
C ILE A 139 16.32 14.16 -1.11
N LEU A 140 16.91 14.48 -2.25
CA LEU A 140 16.29 14.21 -3.58
C LEU A 140 16.08 12.70 -3.79
N TRP A 141 17.05 11.88 -3.37
CA TRP A 141 16.89 10.42 -3.43
C TRP A 141 15.80 9.93 -2.51
N ALA A 142 15.73 10.41 -1.26
CA ALA A 142 14.67 10.08 -0.31
C ALA A 142 13.28 10.46 -0.85
N LEU A 143 13.15 11.65 -1.47
CA LEU A 143 11.92 12.07 -2.17
C LEU A 143 11.57 11.11 -3.32
N LYS A 144 12.56 10.72 -4.13
CA LYS A 144 12.35 9.78 -5.24
C LYS A 144 11.85 8.42 -4.73
N VAL A 145 12.44 7.93 -3.64
CA VAL A 145 12.04 6.66 -3.01
C VAL A 145 10.57 6.70 -2.58
N VAL A 146 10.15 7.77 -1.90
CA VAL A 146 8.76 7.94 -1.45
C VAL A 146 7.82 8.09 -2.64
N CYS A 147 8.11 9.01 -3.57
CA CYS A 147 7.23 9.28 -4.71
C CYS A 147 7.09 8.09 -5.67
N SER A 148 8.07 7.19 -5.71
CA SER A 148 8.06 6.01 -6.57
C SER A 148 7.68 4.72 -5.81
N HIS A 149 7.29 4.83 -4.54
CA HIS A 149 6.90 3.70 -3.68
C HIS A 149 7.97 2.60 -3.59
N TYR A 150 9.25 2.97 -3.58
CA TYR A 150 10.33 2.01 -3.40
C TYR A 150 10.35 1.50 -1.96
N SER A 151 10.60 0.21 -1.79
CA SER A 151 10.85 -0.35 -0.47
C SER A 151 12.17 0.22 0.08
N TYR A 152 12.18 0.69 1.33
CA TYR A 152 13.42 1.13 1.97
C TYR A 152 14.48 0.02 1.99
N ASN A 153 14.06 -1.24 2.14
CA ASN A 153 14.97 -2.38 2.10
C ASN A 153 15.65 -2.55 0.73
N SER A 154 15.01 -2.15 -0.37
CA SER A 154 15.63 -2.20 -1.70
C SER A 154 16.67 -1.10 -1.93
N CYS A 155 16.79 -0.17 -1.01
CA CYS A 155 17.73 0.95 -1.08
C CYS A 155 18.94 0.79 -0.17
N HIS A 156 19.16 -0.38 0.44
CA HIS A 156 20.20 -0.54 1.48
C HIS A 156 21.63 -0.34 0.95
N ASP A 157 21.87 -0.69 -0.32
CA ASP A 157 23.16 -0.65 -1.00
C ASP A 157 23.28 0.43 -2.08
N ILE A 158 22.30 1.32 -2.17
CA ILE A 158 22.20 2.30 -3.27
C ILE A 158 23.38 3.28 -3.30
N ALA A 159 23.92 3.64 -2.14
CA ALA A 159 25.07 4.52 -2.06
C ALA A 159 26.31 3.90 -2.72
N ASP A 160 26.56 2.61 -2.48
CA ASP A 160 27.65 1.86 -3.11
C ASP A 160 27.45 1.75 -4.63
N HIS A 161 26.21 1.57 -5.07
CA HIS A 161 25.88 1.56 -6.50
C HIS A 161 26.18 2.92 -7.15
N PHE A 162 25.76 4.02 -6.54
CA PHE A 162 26.05 5.35 -7.07
C PHE A 162 27.57 5.66 -7.10
N ALA A 163 28.30 5.28 -6.06
CA ALA A 163 29.76 5.46 -6.05
C ALA A 163 30.46 4.67 -7.19
N ARG A 164 29.95 3.49 -7.52
CA ARG A 164 30.46 2.65 -8.64
C ARG A 164 30.02 3.16 -10.01
N MET A 165 28.77 3.64 -10.13
CA MET A 165 28.23 4.17 -11.40
C MET A 165 28.85 5.51 -11.78
N PHE A 166 29.21 6.33 -10.79
CA PHE A 166 29.73 7.68 -10.97
C PHE A 166 31.04 7.85 -10.19
N PRO A 167 32.14 7.17 -10.63
CA PRO A 167 33.39 7.11 -9.89
C PRO A 167 34.17 8.44 -9.87
N ASP A 168 33.80 9.39 -10.68
CA ASP A 168 34.35 10.75 -10.74
C ASP A 168 33.58 11.76 -9.85
N SER A 169 32.36 11.40 -9.40
CA SER A 169 31.51 12.25 -8.59
C SER A 169 31.88 12.21 -7.10
N ASN A 170 32.28 13.34 -6.55
CA ASN A 170 32.52 13.49 -5.11
C ASN A 170 31.20 13.37 -4.30
N ILE A 171 30.07 13.76 -4.86
CA ILE A 171 28.74 13.60 -4.25
C ILE A 171 28.41 12.12 -4.11
N ALA A 172 28.54 11.35 -5.20
CA ALA A 172 28.25 9.92 -5.19
C ALA A 172 29.16 9.16 -4.20
N LYS A 173 30.45 9.50 -4.14
CA LYS A 173 31.40 8.90 -3.17
C LYS A 173 31.08 9.20 -1.71
N LYS A 174 30.53 10.37 -1.42
CA LYS A 174 30.19 10.81 -0.05
C LYS A 174 28.77 10.47 0.36
N MET A 175 27.91 10.12 -0.60
CA MET A 175 26.53 9.74 -0.33
C MET A 175 26.48 8.51 0.56
N SER A 176 25.66 8.55 1.62
CA SER A 176 25.51 7.47 2.60
C SER A 176 24.04 7.15 2.88
N CYS A 177 23.17 7.32 1.87
CA CYS A 177 21.72 7.25 2.00
C CYS A 177 21.20 5.81 1.82
N GLY A 178 21.50 4.93 2.79
CA GLY A 178 20.89 3.59 2.86
C GLY A 178 19.48 3.60 3.47
N LYS A 179 18.90 2.42 3.66
CA LYS A 179 17.52 2.22 4.12
C LYS A 179 17.17 2.97 5.42
N ASP A 180 18.07 2.93 6.41
CA ASP A 180 17.82 3.51 7.73
C ASP A 180 17.86 5.03 7.65
N LYS A 181 18.81 5.59 6.91
CA LYS A 181 18.91 7.04 6.71
C LYS A 181 17.73 7.57 5.90
N ILE A 182 17.25 6.84 4.87
CA ILE A 182 16.04 7.21 4.13
C ILE A 182 14.84 7.23 5.08
N SER A 183 14.66 6.18 5.90
CA SER A 183 13.58 6.13 6.88
C SER A 183 13.63 7.32 7.84
N TYR A 184 14.82 7.65 8.32
CA TYR A 184 15.03 8.79 9.20
C TYR A 184 14.72 10.13 8.52
N LEU A 185 15.24 10.37 7.30
CA LEU A 185 14.97 11.57 6.52
C LEU A 185 13.48 11.75 6.23
N VAL A 186 12.79 10.65 5.91
CA VAL A 186 11.34 10.70 5.65
C VAL A 186 10.56 10.98 6.93
N SER A 187 10.87 10.29 8.03
CA SER A 187 10.08 10.39 9.26
C SER A 187 10.30 11.70 10.02
N PHE A 188 11.53 12.22 10.04
CA PHE A 188 11.91 13.37 10.86
C PHE A 188 12.23 14.63 10.06
N GLY A 189 12.39 14.50 8.74
CA GLY A 189 12.65 15.63 7.84
C GLY A 189 11.47 15.91 6.91
N LEU A 190 11.31 15.07 5.89
CA LEU A 190 10.33 15.30 4.81
C LEU A 190 8.88 15.27 5.30
N GLY A 191 8.52 14.30 6.15
CA GLY A 191 7.15 14.19 6.68
C GLY A 191 6.71 15.45 7.45
N PRO A 192 7.43 15.87 8.50
CA PRO A 192 7.13 17.12 9.22
C PRO A 192 7.14 18.34 8.32
N TYR A 193 8.12 18.47 7.41
CA TYR A 193 8.20 19.59 6.48
C TYR A 193 6.93 19.73 5.62
N PHE A 194 6.49 18.64 4.99
CA PHE A 194 5.27 18.69 4.16
C PHE A 194 4.00 18.85 5.00
N GLN A 195 3.98 18.33 6.21
CA GLN A 195 2.87 18.54 7.14
C GLN A 195 2.73 20.01 7.53
N ASP A 196 3.84 20.66 7.86
CA ASP A 196 3.84 22.08 8.23
C ASP A 196 3.49 22.96 7.01
N LEU A 197 4.02 22.63 5.82
CA LEU A 197 3.66 23.29 4.58
C LEU A 197 2.14 23.21 4.30
N LEU A 198 1.52 22.05 4.55
CA LEU A 198 0.07 21.87 4.42
C LEU A 198 -0.69 22.69 5.46
N LYS A 199 -0.27 22.67 6.72
CA LYS A 199 -0.87 23.49 7.79
C LYS A 199 -0.85 24.97 7.44
N ASP A 200 0.28 25.48 6.97
CA ASP A 200 0.42 26.89 6.58
C ASP A 200 -0.45 27.22 5.36
N LYS A 201 -0.53 26.31 4.39
CA LYS A 201 -1.45 26.47 3.27
C LYS A 201 -2.90 26.56 3.74
N LEU A 202 -3.34 25.71 4.66
CA LEU A 202 -4.71 25.70 5.17
C LEU A 202 -5.08 27.01 5.90
N LYS A 203 -4.13 27.68 6.56
CA LYS A 203 -4.35 29.01 7.15
C LYS A 203 -4.65 30.10 6.13
N THR A 204 -4.19 29.93 4.88
CA THR A 204 -4.37 30.91 3.79
C THR A 204 -5.59 30.64 2.92
N VAL A 205 -6.31 29.54 3.13
CA VAL A 205 -7.51 29.19 2.35
C VAL A 205 -8.70 30.00 2.87
N ASN A 206 -9.12 31.04 2.12
CA ASN A 206 -10.20 31.95 2.51
C ASN A 206 -11.57 31.28 2.50
N ASP A 207 -11.82 30.38 1.56
CA ASP A 207 -13.11 29.70 1.37
C ASP A 207 -13.31 28.53 2.34
N GLY A 208 -12.32 28.26 3.20
CA GLY A 208 -12.30 27.12 4.08
C GLY A 208 -12.02 25.79 3.36
N PHE A 209 -12.08 24.70 4.11
CA PHE A 209 -11.80 23.36 3.59
C PHE A 209 -12.74 22.31 4.18
N VAL A 210 -12.81 21.16 3.52
CA VAL A 210 -13.55 19.99 3.96
C VAL A 210 -12.60 19.04 4.69
N LEU A 211 -12.94 18.62 5.89
CA LEU A 211 -12.27 17.53 6.58
C LEU A 211 -12.91 16.20 6.17
N LEU A 212 -12.11 15.27 5.68
CA LEU A 212 -12.53 13.92 5.36
C LEU A 212 -11.82 12.96 6.32
N PHE A 213 -12.53 11.97 6.84
CA PHE A 213 -11.90 10.89 7.57
C PHE A 213 -12.57 9.55 7.24
N ASP A 214 -11.80 8.49 7.38
CA ASP A 214 -12.24 7.10 7.21
C ASP A 214 -11.53 6.21 8.21
N GLU A 215 -12.22 5.18 8.69
CA GLU A 215 -11.69 4.22 9.63
C GLU A 215 -11.38 2.90 8.95
N SER A 216 -10.19 2.39 9.19
CA SER A 216 -9.75 1.08 8.73
C SER A 216 -9.13 0.27 9.87
N LEU A 217 -9.03 -1.05 9.69
CA LEU A 217 -8.29 -1.90 10.60
C LEU A 217 -6.82 -2.00 10.16
N ASN A 218 -5.91 -1.42 10.93
CA ASN A 218 -4.49 -1.68 10.76
C ASN A 218 -4.16 -3.08 11.30
N ARG A 219 -3.95 -4.04 10.39
CA ARG A 219 -3.75 -5.45 10.74
C ARG A 219 -2.39 -5.73 11.38
N GLU A 220 -1.40 -4.90 11.11
CA GLU A 220 -0.05 -5.06 11.69
C GLU A 220 -0.04 -4.64 13.16
N LEU A 221 -0.67 -3.51 13.48
CA LEU A 221 -0.76 -2.98 14.83
C LEU A 221 -1.96 -3.54 15.60
N ASN A 222 -2.88 -4.23 14.92
CA ASN A 222 -4.16 -4.69 15.48
C ASN A 222 -4.94 -3.57 16.18
N LYS A 223 -4.97 -2.39 15.55
CA LYS A 223 -5.66 -1.19 16.03
C LYS A 223 -6.51 -0.61 14.91
N LYS A 224 -7.58 0.07 15.27
CA LYS A 224 -8.29 0.93 14.33
C LYS A 224 -7.41 2.13 13.99
N GLN A 225 -7.33 2.45 12.70
CA GLN A 225 -6.63 3.59 12.16
C GLN A 225 -7.65 4.51 11.53
N MET A 226 -7.68 5.75 11.95
CA MET A 226 -8.49 6.82 11.37
C MET A 226 -7.58 7.70 10.52
N ASP A 227 -7.75 7.65 9.21
CA ASP A 227 -7.00 8.46 8.28
C ASP A 227 -7.76 9.77 7.99
N MET A 228 -7.05 10.87 8.10
CA MET A 228 -7.59 12.21 7.93
C MET A 228 -7.06 12.84 6.63
N HIS A 229 -7.95 13.42 5.86
CA HIS A 229 -7.63 14.17 4.64
C HIS A 229 -8.30 15.54 4.70
N VAL A 230 -7.71 16.49 4.00
CA VAL A 230 -8.28 17.82 3.81
C VAL A 230 -8.51 18.06 2.31
N ARG A 231 -9.65 18.65 1.98
CA ARG A 231 -10.02 19.02 0.61
C ARG A 231 -10.31 20.51 0.55
N TYR A 232 -9.62 21.19 -0.32
CA TYR A 232 -9.73 22.64 -0.48
C TYR A 232 -9.55 23.07 -1.93
N TRP A 233 -9.95 24.31 -2.21
CA TRP A 233 -9.68 24.93 -3.50
C TRP A 233 -8.25 25.47 -3.52
N ASP A 234 -7.45 25.02 -4.48
CA ASP A 234 -6.08 25.45 -4.66
C ASP A 234 -5.93 26.11 -6.03
N THR A 235 -5.80 27.42 -6.05
CA THR A 235 -5.63 28.28 -7.23
C THR A 235 -6.69 28.06 -8.32
N ASP A 236 -6.71 26.91 -8.98
CA ASP A 236 -7.54 26.61 -10.15
C ASP A 236 -8.33 25.29 -10.05
N LYS A 237 -8.14 24.53 -8.97
CA LYS A 237 -8.72 23.19 -8.82
C LYS A 237 -8.95 22.79 -7.38
N VAL A 238 -9.84 21.82 -7.21
CA VAL A 238 -10.02 21.13 -5.92
C VAL A 238 -8.89 20.13 -5.75
N VAL A 239 -8.21 20.20 -4.62
CA VAL A 239 -7.17 19.22 -4.23
C VAL A 239 -7.56 18.53 -2.93
N THR A 240 -7.17 17.27 -2.82
CA THR A 240 -7.27 16.50 -1.57
C THR A 240 -5.86 16.14 -1.13
N ARG A 241 -5.55 16.38 0.15
CA ARG A 241 -4.25 16.06 0.74
C ARG A 241 -4.44 15.21 1.98
N TYR A 242 -3.57 14.23 2.15
CA TYR A 242 -3.45 13.49 3.40
C TYR A 242 -2.94 14.43 4.48
N TYR A 243 -3.63 14.44 5.62
CA TYR A 243 -3.27 15.29 6.75
C TYR A 243 -2.54 14.51 7.84
N GLY A 244 -3.02 13.32 8.18
CA GLY A 244 -2.43 12.47 9.20
C GLY A 244 -3.31 11.26 9.52
N SER A 245 -2.81 10.40 10.42
CA SER A 245 -3.55 9.25 10.94
C SER A 245 -3.56 9.25 12.45
N ALA A 246 -4.65 8.81 13.05
CA ALA A 246 -4.76 8.53 14.47
C ALA A 246 -5.06 7.05 14.71
N PHE A 247 -4.40 6.46 15.71
CA PHE A 247 -4.67 5.08 16.12
C PHE A 247 -5.61 5.06 17.33
N LEU A 248 -6.68 4.26 17.20
CA LEU A 248 -7.74 4.13 18.19
C LEU A 248 -7.72 2.72 18.80
N GLY A 249 -7.85 2.64 20.11
CA GLY A 249 -8.11 1.37 20.80
C GLY A 249 -9.60 1.02 20.74
N HIS A 250 -10.42 1.90 21.32
CA HIS A 250 -11.86 1.95 21.10
C HIS A 250 -12.16 2.99 20.04
N ALA A 251 -13.19 2.81 19.26
CA ALA A 251 -13.61 3.79 18.26
C ALA A 251 -15.00 4.33 18.64
N THR A 252 -15.10 4.88 19.86
CA THR A 252 -16.27 5.64 20.24
C THR A 252 -16.21 7.04 19.65
N ALA A 253 -17.36 7.70 19.53
CA ALA A 253 -17.40 9.09 19.04
C ALA A 253 -16.54 10.03 19.88
N GLN A 254 -16.45 9.79 21.19
CA GLN A 254 -15.64 10.57 22.13
C GLN A 254 -14.13 10.34 21.89
N ASP A 255 -13.70 9.08 21.72
CA ASP A 255 -12.28 8.76 21.44
C ASP A 255 -11.84 9.39 20.12
N MET A 256 -12.67 9.28 19.08
CA MET A 256 -12.42 9.88 17.78
C MET A 256 -12.37 11.40 17.85
N HIS A 257 -13.31 12.02 18.58
CA HIS A 257 -13.34 13.44 18.82
C HIS A 257 -12.08 13.94 19.51
N GLN A 258 -11.68 13.27 20.60
CA GLN A 258 -10.45 13.59 21.32
C GLN A 258 -9.23 13.51 20.40
N LYS A 259 -9.12 12.43 19.62
CA LYS A 259 -8.00 12.24 18.68
C LYS A 259 -7.99 13.25 17.54
N LEU A 260 -9.14 13.67 17.06
CA LEU A 260 -9.24 14.76 16.09
C LEU A 260 -8.75 16.08 16.69
N CYS A 261 -9.20 16.43 17.90
CA CYS A 261 -8.76 17.65 18.58
C CYS A 261 -7.26 17.64 18.89
N GLU A 262 -6.69 16.49 19.28
CA GLU A 262 -5.24 16.35 19.57
C GLU A 262 -4.36 16.49 18.32
N ASN A 263 -4.74 15.87 17.23
CA ASN A 263 -3.91 15.76 16.02
C ASN A 263 -4.21 16.84 14.98
N PHE A 264 -5.43 17.30 14.96
CA PHE A 264 -5.89 18.36 14.10
C PHE A 264 -6.08 19.59 14.95
N HIS A 265 -5.19 20.58 14.84
CA HIS A 265 -5.39 21.87 15.51
C HIS A 265 -6.61 22.56 14.91
N PHE A 266 -7.77 22.12 15.41
CA PHE A 266 -9.09 22.51 14.93
C PHE A 266 -9.40 23.91 15.44
N ASP A 267 -9.07 24.93 14.66
CA ASP A 267 -9.47 26.31 14.98
C ASP A 267 -10.96 26.57 14.72
N GLY A 268 -11.68 25.56 14.24
CA GLY A 268 -13.12 25.57 13.98
C GLY A 268 -13.60 26.58 12.94
N LYS A 269 -12.74 27.53 12.52
CA LYS A 269 -13.17 28.65 11.66
C LYS A 269 -13.04 28.35 10.18
N SER A 270 -12.10 27.48 9.82
CA SER A 270 -11.75 27.18 8.44
C SER A 270 -12.36 25.88 7.92
N VAL A 271 -12.87 25.00 8.78
CA VAL A 271 -13.58 23.78 8.36
C VAL A 271 -15.04 24.13 8.03
N VAL A 272 -15.42 23.94 6.78
CA VAL A 272 -16.78 24.24 6.31
C VAL A 272 -17.67 23.01 6.29
N GLN A 273 -17.10 21.81 6.17
CA GLN A 273 -17.82 20.54 6.05
C GLN A 273 -16.99 19.38 6.58
N ILE A 274 -17.66 18.34 7.04
CA ILE A 274 -17.07 17.03 7.38
C ILE A 274 -17.63 16.01 6.41
N SER A 275 -16.73 15.25 5.77
CA SER A 275 -17.06 14.12 4.90
C SER A 275 -16.69 12.81 5.59
N MET A 276 -17.67 11.96 5.80
CA MET A 276 -17.57 10.70 6.54
C MET A 276 -18.51 9.65 5.94
N ASP A 277 -18.33 8.39 6.28
CA ASP A 277 -19.31 7.35 6.01
C ASP A 277 -20.48 7.39 7.01
N GLY A 278 -21.49 6.55 6.83
CA GLY A 278 -22.80 6.68 7.51
C GLY A 278 -23.05 5.90 8.80
N PRO A 279 -22.10 5.24 9.51
CA PRO A 279 -22.36 4.62 10.80
C PRO A 279 -22.81 5.62 11.89
N ASN A 280 -23.62 5.15 12.85
CA ASN A 280 -24.13 5.99 13.93
C ASN A 280 -23.02 6.66 14.77
N VAL A 281 -21.87 6.01 14.91
CA VAL A 281 -20.72 6.58 15.63
C VAL A 281 -20.20 7.85 14.95
N ASN A 282 -20.17 7.89 13.63
CA ASN A 282 -19.72 9.05 12.87
C ASN A 282 -20.73 10.20 12.94
N TRP A 283 -22.01 9.91 12.98
CA TRP A 283 -23.04 10.92 13.23
C TRP A 283 -22.96 11.50 14.65
N ALA A 284 -22.65 10.66 15.65
CA ALA A 284 -22.40 11.13 17.01
C ALA A 284 -21.15 12.03 17.08
N LEU A 285 -20.08 11.65 16.38
CA LEU A 285 -18.87 12.47 16.23
C LEU A 285 -19.17 13.80 15.53
N PHE A 286 -19.91 13.78 14.42
CA PHE A 286 -20.34 14.99 13.70
C PHE A 286 -21.09 15.96 14.63
N LYS A 287 -21.94 15.44 15.50
CA LYS A 287 -22.67 16.26 16.49
C LYS A 287 -21.70 16.91 17.48
N LEU A 288 -20.75 16.18 18.03
CA LEU A 288 -19.74 16.73 18.97
C LEU A 288 -18.93 17.85 18.32
N LEU A 289 -18.42 17.60 17.10
CA LEU A 289 -17.66 18.61 16.35
C LEU A 289 -18.49 19.83 15.98
N SER A 290 -19.79 19.64 15.67
CA SER A 290 -20.72 20.73 15.38
C SER A 290 -21.01 21.62 16.62
N GLU A 291 -21.11 20.98 17.78
CA GLU A 291 -21.28 21.70 19.06
C GLU A 291 -20.04 22.54 19.38
N ASP A 292 -18.84 22.01 19.14
CA ASP A 292 -17.56 22.72 19.35
C ASP A 292 -17.42 23.89 18.36
N LEU A 293 -17.73 23.67 17.10
CA LEU A 293 -17.71 24.74 16.09
C LEU A 293 -18.69 25.87 16.46
N GLN A 294 -19.88 25.53 16.89
CA GLN A 294 -20.90 26.52 17.27
C GLN A 294 -20.47 27.33 18.49
N LYS A 295 -19.83 26.68 19.48
CA LYS A 295 -19.29 27.40 20.66
C LYS A 295 -18.13 28.33 20.28
N ALA A 296 -17.27 27.90 19.34
CA ALA A 296 -16.07 28.65 18.96
C ALA A 296 -16.33 29.81 18.00
N SER A 297 -17.34 29.72 17.13
CA SER A 297 -17.50 30.66 16.00
C SER A 297 -18.92 30.99 15.62
N GLU A 298 -19.94 30.49 16.32
CA GLU A 298 -21.37 30.60 15.98
C GLU A 298 -21.74 30.04 14.58
N LYS A 299 -20.82 29.39 13.90
CA LYS A 299 -20.98 28.77 12.58
C LYS A 299 -21.54 27.35 12.70
N LYS A 300 -22.08 26.86 11.59
CA LYS A 300 -22.50 25.46 11.44
C LYS A 300 -21.79 24.85 10.24
N PHE A 301 -21.52 23.57 10.31
CA PHE A 301 -21.06 22.84 9.14
C PHE A 301 -22.15 22.81 8.06
N VAL A 302 -21.69 22.79 6.81
CA VAL A 302 -22.56 22.46 5.68
C VAL A 302 -22.79 20.93 5.76
N ASP A 303 -24.04 20.57 6.06
CA ASP A 303 -24.44 19.17 6.12
C ASP A 303 -25.02 18.75 4.77
N ILE A 304 -24.27 17.85 4.07
CA ILE A 304 -24.69 17.24 2.81
C ILE A 304 -24.97 15.74 2.97
N GLY A 305 -24.99 15.25 4.19
CA GLY A 305 -25.14 13.83 4.52
C GLY A 305 -23.81 13.06 4.54
N SER A 306 -23.93 11.74 4.57
CA SER A 306 -22.78 10.83 4.55
C SER A 306 -22.23 10.60 3.13
N CYS A 307 -21.16 9.81 3.04
CA CYS A 307 -20.52 9.45 1.76
C CYS A 307 -21.52 8.97 0.72
N GLY A 308 -21.59 9.64 -0.43
CA GLY A 308 -22.52 9.33 -1.51
C GLY A 308 -22.36 7.89 -2.07
N LEU A 309 -21.13 7.35 -2.10
CA LEU A 309 -20.88 5.98 -2.53
C LEU A 309 -21.52 4.96 -1.59
N HIS A 310 -21.42 5.17 -0.28
CA HIS A 310 -22.10 4.32 0.72
C HIS A 310 -23.61 4.44 0.66
N THR A 311 -24.12 5.65 0.43
CA THR A 311 -25.55 5.88 0.23
C THR A 311 -26.05 5.12 -1.00
N MET A 312 -25.37 5.21 -2.14
CA MET A 312 -25.70 4.47 -3.35
C MET A 312 -25.60 2.96 -3.15
N HIS A 313 -24.53 2.50 -2.49
CA HIS A 313 -24.39 1.09 -2.13
C HIS A 313 -25.56 0.58 -1.28
N ASN A 314 -25.96 1.32 -0.25
CA ASN A 314 -27.05 0.92 0.63
C ASN A 314 -28.40 0.97 -0.08
N ALA A 315 -28.64 1.97 -0.94
CA ALA A 315 -29.84 2.06 -1.76
C ALA A 315 -29.95 0.86 -2.72
N PHE A 316 -28.83 0.53 -3.39
CA PHE A 316 -28.79 -0.63 -4.28
C PHE A 316 -29.06 -1.95 -3.52
N ARG A 317 -28.46 -2.12 -2.35
CA ARG A 317 -28.69 -3.30 -1.49
C ARG A 317 -30.15 -3.41 -1.08
N ALA A 318 -30.77 -2.30 -0.65
CA ALA A 318 -32.18 -2.28 -0.26
C ALA A 318 -33.08 -2.62 -1.46
N GLY A 319 -32.81 -2.03 -2.63
CA GLY A 319 -33.54 -2.38 -3.87
C GLY A 319 -33.38 -3.83 -4.27
N LEU A 320 -32.17 -4.38 -4.19
CA LEU A 320 -31.92 -5.78 -4.49
C LEU A 320 -32.64 -6.70 -3.49
N ALA A 321 -32.59 -6.41 -2.21
CA ALA A 321 -33.28 -7.18 -1.18
C ALA A 321 -34.80 -7.26 -1.42
N SER A 322 -35.42 -6.20 -1.96
CA SER A 322 -36.85 -6.17 -2.27
C SER A 322 -37.24 -7.12 -3.42
N THR A 323 -36.29 -7.51 -4.27
CA THR A 323 -36.55 -8.46 -5.37
C THR A 323 -36.52 -9.91 -4.93
N GLY A 324 -35.98 -10.22 -3.75
CA GLY A 324 -35.69 -11.59 -3.30
C GLY A 324 -34.56 -12.29 -4.07
N TRP A 325 -33.83 -11.57 -4.93
CA TRP A 325 -32.71 -12.15 -5.68
C TRP A 325 -31.43 -12.19 -4.85
N GLU A 326 -30.84 -13.36 -4.74
CA GLU A 326 -29.56 -13.54 -4.02
C GLU A 326 -28.35 -13.37 -4.95
N LEU A 327 -28.27 -12.26 -5.69
CA LEU A 327 -27.19 -12.02 -6.67
C LEU A 327 -25.80 -12.06 -6.04
N GLY A 328 -25.65 -11.57 -4.82
CA GLY A 328 -24.37 -11.62 -4.11
C GLY A 328 -23.89 -13.05 -3.88
N HIS A 329 -24.80 -13.93 -3.45
CA HIS A 329 -24.52 -15.35 -3.29
C HIS A 329 -24.24 -16.02 -4.64
N PHE A 330 -25.01 -15.69 -5.65
CA PHE A 330 -24.81 -16.20 -7.02
C PHE A 330 -23.42 -15.83 -7.57
N PHE A 331 -23.03 -14.56 -7.55
CA PHE A 331 -21.72 -14.12 -8.04
C PHE A 331 -20.55 -14.72 -7.25
N SER A 332 -20.70 -14.78 -5.93
CA SER A 332 -19.68 -15.40 -5.06
C SER A 332 -19.54 -16.89 -5.38
N SER A 333 -20.63 -17.63 -5.54
CA SER A 333 -20.61 -19.06 -5.90
C SER A 333 -20.01 -19.29 -7.28
N LEU A 334 -20.31 -18.38 -8.23
CA LEU A 334 -19.79 -18.45 -9.58
C LEU A 334 -18.26 -18.27 -9.61
N SER A 335 -17.72 -17.32 -8.86
CA SER A 335 -16.27 -17.11 -8.75
C SER A 335 -15.59 -18.26 -7.98
N TRP A 336 -16.22 -18.75 -6.91
CA TRP A 336 -15.75 -19.88 -6.12
C TRP A 336 -15.60 -21.17 -6.93
N LEU A 337 -16.44 -21.36 -7.95
CA LEU A 337 -16.37 -22.54 -8.82
C LEU A 337 -14.97 -22.71 -9.45
N PHE A 338 -14.25 -21.61 -9.69
CA PHE A 338 -12.95 -21.61 -10.36
C PHE A 338 -11.80 -21.07 -9.48
N LYS A 339 -12.09 -20.68 -8.23
CA LYS A 339 -11.09 -20.14 -7.32
C LYS A 339 -10.14 -21.26 -6.86
N ASP A 340 -8.85 -21.04 -6.97
CA ASP A 340 -7.78 -21.96 -6.53
C ASP A 340 -7.88 -23.42 -7.05
N THR A 341 -8.51 -23.61 -8.21
CA THR A 341 -8.76 -24.91 -8.81
C THR A 341 -8.24 -24.98 -10.26
N PRO A 342 -6.91 -25.12 -10.48
CA PRO A 342 -6.32 -25.14 -11.82
C PRO A 342 -6.88 -26.22 -12.74
N ALA A 343 -7.08 -27.45 -12.24
CA ALA A 343 -7.64 -28.55 -13.01
C ALA A 343 -9.06 -28.24 -13.54
N ARG A 344 -9.91 -27.68 -12.67
CA ARG A 344 -11.27 -27.30 -13.08
C ARG A 344 -11.29 -26.19 -14.13
N ARG A 345 -10.32 -25.26 -14.08
CA ARG A 345 -10.13 -24.23 -15.11
C ARG A 345 -9.69 -24.84 -16.43
N GLU A 346 -8.81 -25.84 -16.39
CA GLU A 346 -8.34 -26.57 -17.56
C GLU A 346 -9.50 -27.35 -18.22
N ASP A 347 -10.26 -28.10 -17.41
CA ASP A 347 -11.45 -28.84 -17.89
C ASP A 347 -12.48 -27.91 -18.50
N PHE A 348 -12.77 -26.77 -17.87
CA PHE A 348 -13.68 -25.76 -18.39
C PHE A 348 -13.21 -25.22 -19.74
N THR A 349 -11.94 -24.83 -19.86
CA THR A 349 -11.37 -24.29 -21.09
C THR A 349 -11.39 -25.34 -22.20
N SER A 350 -11.03 -26.59 -21.91
CA SER A 350 -11.03 -27.70 -22.85
C SER A 350 -12.45 -28.00 -23.39
N LEU A 351 -13.45 -27.99 -22.51
CA LEU A 351 -14.84 -28.28 -22.86
C LEU A 351 -15.52 -27.14 -23.62
N THR A 352 -15.22 -25.90 -23.27
CA THR A 352 -15.97 -24.73 -23.74
C THR A 352 -15.26 -23.91 -24.78
N GLY A 353 -13.91 -24.03 -24.87
CA GLY A 353 -13.05 -23.17 -25.66
C GLY A 353 -12.87 -21.76 -25.10
N SER A 354 -13.45 -21.47 -23.93
CA SER A 354 -13.38 -20.14 -23.30
C SER A 354 -12.28 -20.08 -22.25
N SER A 355 -11.48 -19.03 -22.30
CA SER A 355 -10.49 -18.70 -21.26
C SER A 355 -10.99 -17.60 -20.30
N ASP A 356 -12.22 -17.13 -20.48
CA ASP A 356 -12.85 -16.16 -19.58
C ASP A 356 -13.42 -16.86 -18.34
N PHE A 357 -13.10 -16.34 -17.17
CA PHE A 357 -13.60 -16.84 -15.88
C PHE A 357 -14.41 -15.76 -15.17
N PRO A 358 -15.35 -16.17 -14.28
CA PRO A 358 -16.06 -15.23 -13.41
C PRO A 358 -15.12 -14.40 -12.58
N LEU A 359 -15.47 -13.13 -12.36
CA LEU A 359 -14.74 -12.22 -11.48
C LEU A 359 -15.19 -12.39 -10.03
N GLU A 360 -14.34 -12.01 -9.09
CA GLU A 360 -14.64 -12.05 -7.66
C GLU A 360 -15.62 -10.92 -7.29
N HIS A 361 -16.66 -11.28 -6.55
CA HIS A 361 -17.71 -10.36 -6.12
C HIS A 361 -17.25 -9.53 -4.92
N CYS A 362 -17.35 -8.20 -5.03
CA CYS A 362 -17.10 -7.29 -3.93
C CYS A 362 -18.38 -7.07 -3.10
N GLN A 363 -18.45 -7.69 -1.91
CA GLN A 363 -19.63 -7.63 -1.06
C GLN A 363 -19.91 -6.24 -0.48
N HIS A 364 -18.87 -5.42 -0.31
CA HIS A 364 -18.94 -4.14 0.37
C HIS A 364 -19.16 -2.94 -0.54
N ARG A 365 -19.03 -3.14 -1.88
CA ARG A 365 -19.11 -2.07 -2.87
C ARG A 365 -19.85 -2.53 -4.12
N TRP A 366 -21.18 -2.57 -4.04
CA TRP A 366 -22.02 -3.02 -5.16
C TRP A 366 -21.79 -2.23 -6.45
N VAL A 367 -21.48 -0.95 -6.35
CA VAL A 367 -21.20 -0.11 -7.52
C VAL A 367 -19.98 -0.59 -8.31
N GLU A 368 -19.05 -1.31 -7.66
CA GLU A 368 -17.86 -1.88 -8.30
C GLU A 368 -18.12 -3.25 -8.98
N ASN A 369 -19.35 -3.79 -8.87
CA ASN A 369 -19.69 -5.11 -9.41
C ASN A 369 -20.31 -5.06 -10.82
N VAL A 370 -20.29 -3.95 -11.53
CA VAL A 370 -20.78 -3.85 -12.91
C VAL A 370 -20.01 -4.83 -13.79
N GLU A 371 -18.69 -4.80 -13.74
CA GLU A 371 -17.82 -5.73 -14.50
C GLU A 371 -18.04 -7.19 -14.10
N VAL A 372 -18.33 -7.45 -12.82
CA VAL A 372 -18.65 -8.81 -12.31
C VAL A 372 -19.94 -9.31 -12.95
N ALA A 373 -20.97 -8.48 -13.02
CA ALA A 373 -22.25 -8.82 -13.62
C ALA A 373 -22.11 -9.03 -15.14
N GLU A 374 -21.45 -8.14 -15.84
CA GLU A 374 -21.17 -8.25 -17.27
C GLU A 374 -20.36 -9.52 -17.58
N ARG A 375 -19.32 -9.79 -16.82
CA ARG A 375 -18.52 -11.00 -16.96
C ARG A 375 -19.35 -12.25 -16.66
N ALA A 376 -20.20 -12.23 -15.64
CA ALA A 376 -21.09 -13.34 -15.33
C ALA A 376 -22.05 -13.64 -16.48
N LEU A 377 -22.66 -12.62 -17.09
CA LEU A 377 -23.51 -12.78 -18.28
C LEU A 377 -22.73 -13.37 -19.45
N LYS A 378 -21.54 -12.86 -19.73
CA LYS A 378 -20.67 -13.34 -20.81
C LYS A 378 -20.31 -14.81 -20.67
N VAL A 379 -19.92 -15.24 -19.46
CA VAL A 379 -19.45 -16.62 -19.22
C VAL A 379 -20.59 -17.60 -18.95
N TRP A 380 -21.80 -17.13 -18.67
CA TRP A 380 -22.93 -17.97 -18.25
C TRP A 380 -23.29 -19.13 -19.21
N PRO A 381 -23.32 -18.94 -20.54
CA PRO A 381 -23.56 -20.05 -21.47
C PRO A 381 -22.51 -21.17 -21.31
N HIS A 382 -21.24 -20.79 -21.16
CA HIS A 382 -20.13 -21.73 -21.00
C HIS A 382 -20.19 -22.45 -19.65
N VAL A 383 -20.51 -21.72 -18.58
CA VAL A 383 -20.67 -22.30 -17.23
C VAL A 383 -21.82 -23.29 -17.19
N LYS A 384 -22.96 -22.98 -17.83
CA LYS A 384 -24.07 -23.92 -17.93
C LYS A 384 -23.66 -25.23 -18.63
N LYS A 385 -22.97 -25.13 -19.78
CA LYS A 385 -22.45 -26.29 -20.51
C LYS A 385 -21.53 -27.14 -19.64
N PHE A 386 -20.62 -26.48 -18.90
CA PHE A 386 -19.67 -27.13 -18.00
C PHE A 386 -20.37 -27.87 -16.85
N ILE A 387 -21.29 -27.21 -16.14
CA ILE A 387 -22.06 -27.83 -15.05
C ILE A 387 -22.90 -29.03 -15.56
N GLN A 388 -23.53 -28.90 -16.72
CA GLN A 388 -24.31 -30.00 -17.32
C GLN A 388 -23.42 -31.20 -17.61
N SER A 389 -22.21 -31.00 -18.11
CA SER A 389 -21.27 -32.11 -18.38
C SER A 389 -20.88 -32.82 -17.09
N LEU A 390 -20.60 -32.08 -15.99
CA LEU A 390 -20.29 -32.66 -14.70
C LEU A 390 -21.44 -33.46 -14.11
N ILE A 391 -22.68 -32.99 -14.23
CA ILE A 391 -23.88 -33.71 -13.78
C ILE A 391 -24.07 -35.02 -14.58
N THR A 392 -23.87 -34.97 -15.88
CA THR A 392 -23.97 -36.14 -16.75
C THR A 392 -22.89 -37.18 -16.41
N ALA A 393 -21.67 -36.77 -16.24
CA ALA A 393 -20.55 -37.64 -15.83
C ALA A 393 -20.81 -38.30 -14.46
N LYS A 394 -21.32 -37.54 -13.48
CA LYS A 394 -21.69 -38.08 -12.17
C LYS A 394 -22.82 -39.09 -12.24
N LYS A 395 -23.84 -38.85 -13.06
CA LYS A 395 -24.92 -39.80 -13.28
C LYS A 395 -24.42 -41.10 -13.95
N ALA A 396 -23.52 -40.98 -14.93
CA ALA A 396 -22.92 -42.14 -15.57
C ALA A 396 -22.12 -43.01 -14.59
N ILE A 397 -21.35 -42.39 -13.70
CA ILE A 397 -20.60 -43.11 -12.65
C ILE A 397 -21.54 -43.83 -11.68
N ASN A 398 -22.62 -43.16 -11.23
CA ASN A 398 -23.59 -43.76 -10.32
C ASN A 398 -24.47 -44.84 -10.98
N THR A 399 -24.44 -44.99 -12.30
CA THR A 399 -25.19 -46.05 -13.03
C THR A 399 -24.31 -47.29 -13.29
N VAL A 400 -22.97 -47.14 -13.12
CA VAL A 400 -22.00 -48.23 -13.34
C VAL A 400 -21.63 -48.93 -12.03
N PHE A 401 -21.94 -48.34 -10.89
CA PHE A 401 -21.83 -48.91 -9.53
C PHE A 401 -23.22 -49.05 -8.89
#